data_400b7c7d14153a5fe31d513b57fdfd52
#
_entry.id   400b7c7d14153a5fe31d513b57fdfd52
#
_cell.length_a   1.000
_cell.length_b   1.000
_cell.length_c   1.000
_cell.angle_alpha   90.00
_cell.angle_beta   90.00
_cell.angle_gamma   90.00
#
_symmetry.space_group_name_H-M   'P 1'
#
loop_
_entity.id
_entity.type
_entity.pdbx_description
1 polymer ?
#
loop_
_entity_poly.entity_id
_entity_poly.type
_entity_poly.pdbx_seq_one_letter_code
_entity_poly.pdbx_strand_id
1 'polypeptide(L)'
;MSKIITAAQAAELVQDGCTLTTTGFNGFGCPEDLMMALADHFDQTSHPKDVTLVKCTSQGDGKGRGVSHLAEKPGLFQELILSHMGYDPGLRKLVQEEKVSCFLLPLGNLMALFRAIAGELPGAIATTGIGTFADPRNGGGKANQKTKDLGKEIVSLIELGGKECLFYPTFPIDICFIRATYGDRSEE
;
A
#
# COMPACT_ATOMS: atom_id res chain seq x y z
N MET A 1 -27.90 3.68 -5.01
CA MET A 1 -27.43 3.60 -3.61
C MET A 1 -27.05 4.98 -3.12
N SER A 2 -27.19 5.27 -1.83
CA SER A 2 -26.67 6.51 -1.25
C SER A 2 -25.14 6.47 -1.33
N LYS A 3 -24.48 7.58 -1.71
CA LYS A 3 -23.02 7.71 -1.63
C LYS A 3 -22.56 7.86 -0.17
N ILE A 4 -23.47 8.20 0.74
CA ILE A 4 -23.18 8.32 2.18
C ILE A 4 -23.46 6.97 2.83
N ILE A 5 -22.44 6.37 3.38
CA ILE A 5 -22.47 5.08 4.07
C ILE A 5 -21.70 5.18 5.40
N THR A 6 -21.91 4.24 6.28
CA THR A 6 -21.16 4.15 7.55
C THR A 6 -19.77 3.55 7.30
N ALA A 7 -18.84 3.73 8.26
CA ALA A 7 -17.52 3.09 8.20
C ALA A 7 -17.62 1.56 8.17
N ALA A 8 -18.58 0.96 8.88
CA ALA A 8 -18.83 -0.47 8.84
C ALA A 8 -19.25 -0.94 7.44
N GLN A 9 -20.17 -0.23 6.79
CA GLN A 9 -20.57 -0.54 5.41
C GLN A 9 -19.42 -0.34 4.41
N ALA A 10 -18.53 0.63 4.65
CA ALA A 10 -17.35 0.81 3.82
C ALA A 10 -16.34 -0.35 4.00
N ALA A 11 -16.21 -0.88 5.20
CA ALA A 11 -15.37 -2.04 5.46
C ALA A 11 -15.84 -3.30 4.71
N GLU A 12 -17.16 -3.50 4.58
CA GLU A 12 -17.76 -4.62 3.82
C GLU A 12 -17.45 -4.57 2.32
N LEU A 13 -17.06 -3.42 1.79
CA LEU A 13 -16.67 -3.28 0.37
C LEU A 13 -15.27 -3.81 0.09
N VAL A 14 -14.45 -3.99 1.11
CA VAL A 14 -13.09 -4.54 0.96
C VAL A 14 -13.18 -6.04 0.77
N GLN A 15 -12.85 -6.52 -0.42
CA GLN A 15 -12.97 -7.93 -0.78
C GLN A 15 -11.64 -8.68 -0.62
N ASP A 16 -11.70 -10.01 -0.55
CA ASP A 16 -10.52 -10.88 -0.54
C ASP A 16 -9.65 -10.62 -1.77
N GLY A 17 -8.34 -10.55 -1.57
CA GLY A 17 -7.38 -10.35 -2.64
C GLY A 17 -7.31 -8.94 -3.24
N CYS A 18 -8.13 -8.00 -2.78
CA CYS A 18 -8.13 -6.64 -3.32
C CYS A 18 -6.83 -5.87 -3.02
N THR A 19 -6.59 -4.82 -3.79
CA THR A 19 -5.55 -3.83 -3.53
C THR A 19 -6.16 -2.63 -2.81
N LEU A 20 -5.76 -2.45 -1.56
CA LEU A 20 -6.16 -1.34 -0.70
C LEU A 20 -5.05 -0.30 -0.62
N THR A 21 -5.40 0.96 -0.79
CA THR A 21 -4.52 2.07 -0.42
C THR A 21 -5.17 2.96 0.62
N THR A 22 -4.36 3.68 1.39
CA THR A 22 -4.85 4.58 2.43
C THR A 22 -4.04 5.87 2.42
N THR A 23 -4.66 6.97 2.87
CA THR A 23 -3.99 8.25 3.03
C THR A 23 -3.47 8.45 4.46
N GLY A 24 -2.60 9.43 4.63
CA GLY A 24 -2.08 9.83 5.93
C GLY A 24 -0.56 9.97 5.94
N PHE A 25 -0.09 10.73 6.92
CA PHE A 25 1.33 10.90 7.23
C PHE A 25 1.51 10.85 8.74
N ASN A 26 2.09 9.78 9.27
CA ASN A 26 2.12 9.49 10.70
C ASN A 26 0.69 9.53 11.29
N GLY A 27 0.45 10.36 12.32
CA GLY A 27 -0.87 10.54 12.91
C GLY A 27 -1.80 11.53 12.20
N PHE A 28 -1.39 12.13 11.06
CA PHE A 28 -2.15 13.16 10.38
C PHE A 28 -2.83 12.61 9.12
N GLY A 29 -4.11 12.96 8.93
CA GLY A 29 -4.87 12.59 7.74
C GLY A 29 -5.12 11.10 7.57
N CYS A 30 -4.91 10.29 8.60
CA CYS A 30 -5.27 8.88 8.58
C CYS A 30 -6.79 8.70 8.69
N PRO A 31 -7.40 7.82 7.88
CA PRO A 31 -8.82 7.48 7.96
C PRO A 31 -9.06 6.49 9.11
N GLU A 32 -8.89 6.93 10.35
CA GLU A 32 -8.88 6.08 11.55
C GLU A 32 -10.13 5.23 11.69
N ASP A 33 -11.32 5.86 11.53
CA ASP A 33 -12.60 5.15 11.68
C ASP A 33 -12.76 4.03 10.64
N LEU A 34 -12.26 4.22 9.41
CA LEU A 34 -12.30 3.19 8.37
C LEU A 34 -11.33 2.04 8.68
N MET A 35 -10.16 2.34 9.22
CA MET A 35 -9.19 1.31 9.62
C MET A 35 -9.70 0.49 10.81
N MET A 36 -10.31 1.14 11.79
CA MET A 36 -10.95 0.46 12.91
C MET A 36 -12.11 -0.41 12.44
N ALA A 37 -13.01 0.14 11.61
CA ALA A 37 -14.13 -0.61 11.08
C ALA A 37 -13.71 -1.84 10.27
N LEU A 38 -12.63 -1.74 9.47
CA LEU A 38 -12.07 -2.87 8.75
C LEU A 38 -11.47 -3.92 9.68
N ALA A 39 -10.80 -3.48 10.75
CA ALA A 39 -10.28 -4.39 11.78
C ALA A 39 -11.40 -5.13 12.51
N ASP A 40 -12.47 -4.41 12.89
CA ASP A 40 -13.65 -4.99 13.55
C ASP A 40 -14.39 -5.97 12.63
N HIS A 41 -14.54 -5.62 11.35
CA HIS A 41 -15.12 -6.50 10.34
C HIS A 41 -14.31 -7.79 10.19
N PHE A 42 -12.98 -7.68 10.13
CA PHE A 42 -12.10 -8.86 10.08
C PHE A 42 -12.26 -9.74 11.34
N ASP A 43 -12.34 -9.15 12.53
CA ASP A 43 -12.50 -9.89 13.77
C ASP A 43 -13.83 -10.68 13.82
N GLN A 44 -14.89 -10.14 13.21
CA GLN A 44 -16.20 -10.77 13.16
C GLN A 44 -16.34 -11.85 12.09
N THR A 45 -15.68 -11.65 10.95
CA THR A 45 -15.91 -12.46 9.74
C THR A 45 -14.70 -13.28 9.31
N SER A 46 -13.49 -12.94 9.78
CA SER A 46 -12.20 -13.41 9.26
C SER A 46 -11.99 -13.05 7.78
N HIS A 47 -12.65 -12.02 7.29
CA HIS A 47 -12.54 -11.44 5.96
C HIS A 47 -12.40 -9.91 6.06
N PRO A 48 -11.77 -9.23 5.07
CA PRO A 48 -11.15 -9.79 3.89
C PRO A 48 -9.84 -10.51 4.18
N LYS A 49 -9.39 -11.37 3.26
CA LYS A 49 -8.10 -12.05 3.30
C LYS A 49 -7.24 -11.66 2.10
N ASP A 50 -5.94 -11.88 2.23
CA ASP A 50 -4.98 -11.78 1.13
C ASP A 50 -4.96 -10.40 0.46
N VAL A 51 -5.24 -9.34 1.22
CA VAL A 51 -5.24 -7.95 0.73
C VAL A 51 -3.81 -7.51 0.43
N THR A 52 -3.62 -6.80 -0.70
CA THR A 52 -2.40 -6.06 -0.99
C THR A 52 -2.52 -4.63 -0.45
N LEU A 53 -1.67 -4.26 0.51
CA LEU A 53 -1.63 -2.89 1.02
C LEU A 53 -0.59 -2.05 0.30
N VAL A 54 -1.01 -0.94 -0.30
CA VAL A 54 -0.12 0.03 -0.94
C VAL A 54 -0.16 1.35 -0.19
N LYS A 55 0.98 1.84 0.30
CA LYS A 55 1.04 3.15 0.97
C LYS A 55 2.39 3.84 0.81
N CYS A 56 2.36 5.17 0.68
CA CYS A 56 3.58 5.96 0.49
C CYS A 56 4.31 6.31 1.79
N THR A 57 3.59 6.43 2.90
CA THR A 57 4.15 6.91 4.19
C THR A 57 3.72 6.00 5.31
N SER A 58 4.34 6.12 6.48
CA SER A 58 3.78 5.54 7.70
C SER A 58 2.45 6.21 8.05
N GLN A 59 1.50 5.42 8.51
CA GLN A 59 0.13 5.86 8.79
C GLN A 59 -0.29 5.35 10.16
N GLY A 60 -0.26 6.24 11.12
CA GLY A 60 -0.49 5.96 12.52
C GLY A 60 0.62 6.50 13.40
N ASP A 61 0.57 6.20 14.68
CA ASP A 61 1.50 6.67 15.70
C ASP A 61 2.52 5.59 16.15
N GLY A 62 2.44 4.40 15.56
CA GLY A 62 3.23 3.24 15.96
C GLY A 62 2.86 2.66 17.33
N LYS A 63 1.74 3.10 17.93
CA LYS A 63 1.27 2.73 19.26
C LYS A 63 -0.15 2.20 19.31
N GLY A 64 -0.70 1.82 18.14
CA GLY A 64 -2.03 1.22 18.04
C GLY A 64 -3.01 1.97 17.15
N ARG A 65 -2.64 3.15 16.60
CA ARG A 65 -3.48 3.90 15.66
C ARG A 65 -3.12 3.63 14.20
N GLY A 66 -4.04 4.00 13.32
CA GLY A 66 -3.87 3.91 11.88
C GLY A 66 -3.72 2.45 11.43
N VAL A 67 -2.72 2.19 10.60
CA VAL A 67 -2.48 0.85 10.05
C VAL A 67 -2.15 -0.20 11.13
N SER A 68 -1.81 0.21 12.35
CA SER A 68 -1.57 -0.73 13.45
C SER A 68 -2.78 -1.60 13.76
N HIS A 69 -4.01 -1.07 13.60
CA HIS A 69 -5.24 -1.86 13.77
C HIS A 69 -5.30 -3.06 12.84
N LEU A 70 -4.76 -2.91 11.63
CA LEU A 70 -4.80 -3.92 10.57
C LEU A 70 -3.60 -4.86 10.62
N ALA A 71 -2.45 -4.38 11.08
CA ALA A 71 -1.21 -5.15 11.11
C ALA A 71 -1.25 -6.34 12.06
N GLU A 72 -2.15 -6.32 13.05
CA GLU A 72 -2.33 -7.40 14.03
C GLU A 72 -3.35 -8.46 13.59
N LYS A 73 -3.92 -8.35 12.38
CA LYS A 73 -4.93 -9.26 11.85
C LYS A 73 -4.28 -10.37 11.00
N PRO A 74 -4.18 -11.63 11.51
CA PRO A 74 -3.50 -12.71 10.78
C PRO A 74 -4.25 -13.10 9.51
N GLY A 75 -3.55 -13.05 8.37
CA GLY A 75 -4.14 -13.40 7.07
C GLY A 75 -4.89 -12.27 6.37
N LEU A 76 -5.00 -11.08 6.99
CA LEU A 76 -5.56 -9.91 6.32
C LEU A 76 -4.68 -9.50 5.13
N PHE A 77 -3.37 -9.41 5.32
CA PHE A 77 -2.44 -9.02 4.27
C PHE A 77 -1.67 -10.21 3.71
N GLN A 78 -1.50 -10.24 2.39
CA GLN A 78 -0.56 -11.11 1.69
C GLN A 78 0.66 -10.37 1.16
N GLU A 79 0.48 -9.11 0.73
CA GLU A 79 1.52 -8.31 0.11
C GLU A 79 1.48 -6.86 0.60
N LEU A 80 2.66 -6.28 0.77
CA LEU A 80 2.85 -4.88 1.12
C LEU A 80 3.71 -4.20 0.04
N ILE A 81 3.28 -3.01 -0.44
CA ILE A 81 4.05 -2.14 -1.33
C ILE A 81 4.19 -0.80 -0.62
N LEU A 82 5.36 -0.53 -0.07
CA LEU A 82 5.59 0.55 0.89
C LEU A 82 6.82 1.37 0.51
N SER A 83 6.92 2.59 1.05
CA SER A 83 8.20 3.32 1.01
C SER A 83 9.10 2.97 2.19
N HIS A 84 8.53 2.75 3.36
CA HIS A 84 9.23 2.37 4.58
C HIS A 84 8.26 1.86 5.66
N MET A 85 8.82 1.27 6.73
CA MET A 85 8.08 0.73 7.88
C MET A 85 8.57 1.34 9.21
N GLY A 86 9.08 2.57 9.19
CA GLY A 86 9.72 3.19 10.36
C GLY A 86 8.80 3.30 11.56
N TYR A 87 7.56 3.72 11.36
CA TYR A 87 6.54 3.89 12.40
C TYR A 87 5.44 2.82 12.36
N ASP A 88 5.68 1.68 11.69
CA ASP A 88 4.72 0.60 11.55
C ASP A 88 5.30 -0.71 12.12
N PRO A 89 5.45 -0.84 13.45
CA PRO A 89 6.10 -2.00 14.06
C PRO A 89 5.38 -3.31 13.77
N GLY A 90 4.05 -3.29 13.66
CA GLY A 90 3.26 -4.46 13.31
C GLY A 90 3.53 -4.95 11.89
N LEU A 91 3.52 -4.06 10.89
CA LEU A 91 3.86 -4.43 9.51
C LEU A 91 5.31 -4.93 9.41
N ARG A 92 6.25 -4.27 10.08
CA ARG A 92 7.64 -4.70 10.12
C ARG A 92 7.78 -6.12 10.67
N LYS A 93 7.05 -6.45 11.74
CA LYS A 93 7.02 -7.80 12.32
C LYS A 93 6.51 -8.83 11.31
N LEU A 94 5.41 -8.54 10.58
CA LEU A 94 4.90 -9.43 9.54
C LEU A 94 5.93 -9.72 8.45
N VAL A 95 6.69 -8.70 8.04
CA VAL A 95 7.75 -8.85 7.02
C VAL A 95 8.94 -9.65 7.57
N GLN A 96 9.38 -9.39 8.80
CA GLN A 96 10.49 -10.11 9.45
C GLN A 96 10.16 -11.60 9.71
N GLU A 97 8.91 -11.90 10.01
CA GLU A 97 8.43 -13.27 10.25
C GLU A 97 8.03 -13.99 8.94
N GLU A 98 8.33 -13.42 7.78
CA GLU A 98 7.99 -13.98 6.45
C GLU A 98 6.49 -14.29 6.29
N LYS A 99 5.61 -13.56 6.99
CA LYS A 99 4.16 -13.75 6.91
C LYS A 99 3.57 -13.14 5.64
N VAL A 100 4.13 -12.03 5.19
CA VAL A 100 3.70 -11.28 4.02
C VAL A 100 4.87 -11.04 3.07
N SER A 101 4.62 -10.91 1.77
CA SER A 101 5.60 -10.36 0.84
C SER A 101 5.66 -8.84 1.00
N CYS A 102 6.82 -8.24 0.75
CA CYS A 102 6.98 -6.80 0.87
C CYS A 102 7.95 -6.23 -0.16
N PHE A 103 7.49 -5.21 -0.87
CA PHE A 103 8.32 -4.37 -1.73
C PHE A 103 8.50 -3.01 -1.08
N LEU A 104 9.74 -2.55 -1.02
CA LEU A 104 10.10 -1.20 -0.58
C LEU A 104 10.54 -0.38 -1.78
N LEU A 105 9.82 0.69 -2.06
CA LEU A 105 10.10 1.57 -3.20
C LEU A 105 10.35 3.00 -2.72
N PRO A 106 11.14 3.80 -3.44
CA PRO A 106 11.32 5.21 -3.10
C PRO A 106 9.97 5.93 -3.04
N LEU A 107 9.74 6.70 -1.98
CA LEU A 107 8.46 7.40 -1.73
C LEU A 107 8.00 8.23 -2.93
N GLY A 108 8.93 9.01 -3.53
CA GLY A 108 8.60 9.83 -4.68
C GLY A 108 8.17 9.01 -5.91
N ASN A 109 8.73 7.81 -6.08
CA ASN A 109 8.37 6.92 -7.18
C ASN A 109 6.96 6.31 -6.95
N LEU A 110 6.62 5.95 -5.70
CA LEU A 110 5.24 5.55 -5.36
C LEU A 110 4.23 6.66 -5.60
N MET A 111 4.57 7.91 -5.25
CA MET A 111 3.70 9.07 -5.55
C MET A 111 3.52 9.29 -7.04
N ALA A 112 4.58 9.12 -7.84
CA ALA A 112 4.50 9.18 -9.30
C ALA A 112 3.66 8.02 -9.86
N LEU A 113 3.79 6.83 -9.26
CA LEU A 113 3.02 5.66 -9.66
C LEU A 113 1.52 5.84 -9.39
N PHE A 114 1.11 6.40 -8.26
CA PHE A 114 -0.31 6.75 -8.01
C PHE A 114 -0.87 7.70 -9.07
N ARG A 115 -0.08 8.72 -9.50
CA ARG A 115 -0.50 9.61 -10.59
C ARG A 115 -0.63 8.88 -11.91
N ALA A 116 0.29 7.95 -12.20
CA ALA A 116 0.24 7.13 -13.40
C ALA A 116 -0.99 6.23 -13.40
N ILE A 117 -1.32 5.60 -12.27
CA ILE A 117 -2.53 4.78 -12.10
C ILE A 117 -3.79 5.62 -12.33
N ALA A 118 -3.89 6.79 -11.69
CA ALA A 118 -5.05 7.69 -11.86
C ALA A 118 -5.16 8.24 -13.29
N GLY A 119 -4.06 8.38 -14.01
CA GLY A 119 -4.03 8.83 -15.40
C GLY A 119 -4.08 7.71 -16.43
N GLU A 120 -4.33 6.45 -16.00
CA GLU A 120 -4.35 5.27 -16.88
C GLU A 120 -3.09 5.12 -17.74
N LEU A 121 -1.94 5.57 -17.21
CA LEU A 121 -0.65 5.44 -17.89
C LEU A 121 -0.07 4.02 -17.68
N PRO A 122 0.82 3.56 -18.56
CA PRO A 122 1.40 2.22 -18.43
C PRO A 122 2.32 2.07 -17.21
N GLY A 123 2.80 3.17 -16.63
CA GLY A 123 3.69 3.14 -15.47
C GLY A 123 4.30 4.49 -15.18
N ALA A 124 5.11 4.53 -14.11
CA ALA A 124 5.93 5.68 -13.74
C ALA A 124 7.40 5.43 -14.08
N ILE A 125 8.11 6.47 -14.50
CA ILE A 125 9.54 6.42 -14.87
C ILE A 125 10.30 7.37 -13.94
N ALA A 126 11.41 6.90 -13.39
CA ALA A 126 12.27 7.70 -12.52
C ALA A 126 13.74 7.28 -12.62
N THR A 127 14.65 8.22 -12.40
CA THR A 127 16.08 7.92 -12.18
C THR A 127 16.39 7.68 -10.71
N THR A 128 15.52 8.13 -9.81
CA THR A 128 15.63 7.90 -8.36
C THR A 128 15.56 6.42 -8.06
N GLY A 129 16.51 5.92 -7.31
CA GLY A 129 16.59 4.51 -6.93
C GLY A 129 17.61 3.69 -7.72
N ILE A 130 18.15 4.21 -8.83
CA ILE A 130 19.25 3.56 -9.56
C ILE A 130 20.45 3.36 -8.61
N GLY A 131 21.02 2.16 -8.61
CA GLY A 131 22.15 1.77 -7.76
C GLY A 131 21.78 1.50 -6.29
N THR A 132 20.52 1.73 -5.87
CA THR A 132 20.04 1.40 -4.52
C THR A 132 19.39 0.01 -4.48
N PHE A 133 18.83 -0.36 -3.33
CA PHE A 133 18.04 -1.60 -3.17
C PHE A 133 16.79 -1.66 -4.07
N ALA A 134 16.28 -0.54 -4.55
CA ALA A 134 15.15 -0.48 -5.46
C ALA A 134 15.53 -0.80 -6.93
N ASP A 135 16.82 -0.74 -7.27
CA ASP A 135 17.34 -1.13 -8.58
C ASP A 135 17.15 -2.65 -8.77
N PRO A 136 16.58 -3.12 -9.89
CA PRO A 136 16.43 -4.55 -10.17
C PRO A 136 17.74 -5.35 -10.04
N ARG A 137 18.88 -4.74 -10.36
CA ARG A 137 20.21 -5.34 -10.22
C ARG A 137 20.60 -5.61 -8.75
N ASN A 138 19.98 -4.87 -7.81
CA ASN A 138 20.26 -4.94 -6.37
C ASN A 138 19.08 -5.48 -5.56
N GLY A 139 18.10 -6.12 -6.22
CA GLY A 139 16.98 -6.78 -5.58
C GLY A 139 15.59 -6.23 -5.91
N GLY A 140 15.49 -5.08 -6.61
CA GLY A 140 14.19 -4.59 -7.08
C GLY A 140 13.19 -4.26 -5.97
N GLY A 141 13.68 -3.81 -4.82
CA GLY A 141 12.85 -3.44 -3.68
C GLY A 141 12.33 -4.60 -2.82
N LYS A 142 12.69 -5.86 -3.12
CA LYS A 142 12.24 -7.04 -2.38
C LYS A 142 12.83 -7.06 -0.96
N ALA A 143 11.97 -6.93 0.06
CA ALA A 143 12.38 -6.68 1.44
C ALA A 143 12.69 -7.96 2.23
N ASN A 144 12.15 -9.11 1.83
CA ASN A 144 12.32 -10.39 2.54
C ASN A 144 12.42 -11.57 1.58
N GLN A 145 12.68 -12.77 2.12
CA GLN A 145 12.85 -13.96 1.31
C GLN A 145 11.56 -14.40 0.63
N LYS A 146 10.42 -14.31 1.34
CA LYS A 146 9.11 -14.59 0.77
C LYS A 146 8.85 -13.79 -0.52
N THR A 147 9.23 -12.51 -0.54
CA THR A 147 9.08 -11.66 -1.74
C THR A 147 9.99 -12.12 -2.88
N LYS A 148 11.21 -12.54 -2.57
CA LYS A 148 12.15 -13.05 -3.58
C LYS A 148 11.65 -14.35 -4.21
N ASP A 149 11.07 -15.22 -3.41
CA ASP A 149 10.58 -16.55 -3.83
C ASP A 149 9.34 -16.45 -4.74
N LEU A 150 8.60 -15.33 -4.71
CA LEU A 150 7.47 -15.09 -5.62
C LEU A 150 7.90 -14.98 -7.08
N GLY A 151 9.17 -14.66 -7.38
CA GLY A 151 9.59 -14.38 -8.75
C GLY A 151 8.91 -13.17 -9.41
N LYS A 152 8.17 -12.38 -8.64
CA LYS A 152 7.45 -11.18 -9.11
C LYS A 152 8.41 -10.00 -9.17
N GLU A 153 8.34 -9.25 -10.28
CA GLU A 153 9.06 -7.99 -10.46
C GLU A 153 8.06 -6.85 -10.60
N ILE A 154 8.25 -5.79 -9.81
CA ILE A 154 7.42 -4.57 -9.85
C ILE A 154 8.23 -3.33 -10.28
N VAL A 155 9.47 -3.53 -10.66
CA VAL A 155 10.34 -2.50 -11.21
C VAL A 155 11.25 -3.13 -12.26
N SER A 156 11.49 -2.41 -13.35
CA SER A 156 12.43 -2.82 -14.40
C SER A 156 13.40 -1.70 -14.76
N LEU A 157 14.56 -2.06 -15.26
CA LEU A 157 15.52 -1.12 -15.81
C LEU A 157 15.20 -0.90 -17.29
N ILE A 158 15.09 0.35 -17.70
CA ILE A 158 14.88 0.75 -19.09
C ILE A 158 15.88 1.82 -19.50
N GLU A 159 16.10 1.97 -20.78
CA GLU A 159 16.82 3.11 -21.33
C GLU A 159 15.83 4.06 -22.02
N LEU A 160 15.87 5.33 -21.68
CA LEU A 160 15.03 6.35 -22.29
C LEU A 160 15.87 7.62 -22.56
N GLY A 161 15.94 8.02 -23.84
CA GLY A 161 16.72 9.21 -24.23
C GLY A 161 18.20 9.10 -23.90
N GLY A 162 18.80 7.91 -23.97
CA GLY A 162 20.21 7.66 -23.66
C GLY A 162 20.53 7.68 -22.16
N LYS A 163 19.52 7.55 -21.30
CA LYS A 163 19.68 7.47 -19.84
C LYS A 163 19.02 6.22 -19.29
N GLU A 164 19.69 5.56 -18.34
CA GLU A 164 19.07 4.50 -17.56
C GLU A 164 17.97 5.08 -16.65
N CYS A 165 16.83 4.42 -16.61
CA CYS A 165 15.69 4.77 -15.77
C CYS A 165 15.09 3.50 -15.16
N LEU A 166 14.44 3.66 -14.02
CA LEU A 166 13.57 2.63 -13.44
C LEU A 166 12.15 2.86 -13.94
N PHE A 167 11.52 1.81 -14.42
CA PHE A 167 10.13 1.79 -14.82
C PHE A 167 9.31 0.96 -13.83
N TYR A 168 8.25 1.55 -13.31
CA TYR A 168 7.30 0.97 -12.38
C TYR A 168 5.97 0.80 -13.09
N PRO A 169 5.58 -0.42 -13.52
CA PRO A 169 4.30 -0.65 -14.18
C PRO A 169 3.14 -0.34 -13.23
N THR A 170 2.04 0.17 -13.79
CA THR A 170 0.81 0.38 -13.02
C THR A 170 0.14 -0.96 -12.70
N PHE A 171 -0.65 -0.97 -11.64
CA PHE A 171 -1.50 -2.05 -11.21
C PHE A 171 -2.85 -1.49 -10.72
N PRO A 172 -3.93 -2.27 -10.69
CA PRO A 172 -5.20 -1.78 -10.21
C PRO A 172 -5.16 -1.48 -8.70
N ILE A 173 -5.86 -0.43 -8.29
CA ILE A 173 -6.19 -0.15 -6.89
C ILE A 173 -7.72 -0.24 -6.80
N ASP A 174 -8.21 -1.18 -6.00
CA ASP A 174 -9.64 -1.46 -5.92
C ASP A 174 -10.34 -0.56 -4.92
N ILE A 175 -9.69 -0.26 -3.79
CA ILE A 175 -10.23 0.53 -2.68
C ILE A 175 -9.20 1.56 -2.22
N CYS A 176 -9.67 2.78 -1.99
CA CYS A 176 -8.86 3.84 -1.38
C CYS A 176 -9.58 4.42 -0.15
N PHE A 177 -8.95 4.32 1.02
CA PHE A 177 -9.43 4.99 2.23
C PHE A 177 -8.79 6.38 2.33
N ILE A 178 -9.61 7.40 2.20
CA ILE A 178 -9.18 8.80 2.22
C ILE A 178 -9.86 9.54 3.37
N ARG A 179 -9.08 10.33 4.11
CA ARG A 179 -9.60 11.27 5.10
C ARG A 179 -9.52 12.68 4.55
N ALA A 180 -10.65 13.36 4.50
CA ALA A 180 -10.74 14.78 4.18
C ALA A 180 -11.36 15.57 5.34
N THR A 181 -11.11 16.88 5.39
CA THR A 181 -11.72 17.76 6.40
C THR A 181 -13.15 18.14 6.00
N TYR A 182 -13.37 18.29 4.70
CA TYR A 182 -14.65 18.61 4.10
C TYR A 182 -14.89 17.71 2.90
N GLY A 183 -16.12 17.35 2.67
CA GLY A 183 -16.60 16.68 1.48
C GLY A 183 -18.00 17.15 1.19
N ASP A 184 -18.41 17.12 -0.06
CA ASP A 184 -19.78 17.42 -0.46
C ASP A 184 -20.41 16.23 -1.19
N ARG A 185 -21.64 16.40 -1.67
CA ARG A 185 -22.39 15.32 -2.33
C ARG A 185 -21.99 15.12 -3.79
N SER A 186 -21.15 15.98 -4.35
CA SER A 186 -20.67 15.91 -5.73
C SER A 186 -19.40 15.09 -5.87
N GLU A 187 -18.74 14.73 -4.76
CA GLU A 187 -17.56 13.85 -4.75
C GLU A 187 -17.88 12.51 -5.41
N GLU A 188 -17.11 12.17 -6.46
CA GLU A 188 -17.26 10.95 -7.26
C GLU A 188 -15.94 10.19 -7.35
#